data_21bd49a685cb179782b28ef2929197c3
#
_entry.id   21bd49a685cb179782b28ef2929197c3
#
_cell.length_a   1.000
_cell.length_b   1.000
_cell.length_c   1.000
_cell.angle_alpha   90.00
_cell.angle_beta   90.00
_cell.angle_gamma   90.00
#
_symmetry.space_group_name_H-M   'P 1'
#
loop_
_entity.id
_entity.type
_entity.pdbx_description
1 polymer ?
#
loop_
_entity_poly.entity_id
_entity_poly.type
_entity_poly.pdbx_seq_one_letter_code
_entity_poly.pdbx_strand_id
1 'polypeptide(L)'
;MLTKTQAIVLHAIKYGETRLIVDMFTRAHGRLSFIVSLPKSPKSKVKKQYFQPLTMLEIEADVRPKVQLQKIRDVRLAEPFSTIPFDPNKLSISLFVAEFLYHALRGEQQNVPLFDYVASSILWLDAQQASFANFHLVFLMRMSRFLGFYPNLDNYVSGDYFDLRESMFLPTPPAHREFLQPQEAEKVQLMMRMDYSTMHLFQMSHAERNRLLEVALVYYRLHLPDFPELKSVSVLQELYKER
;
A
#
# COMPACT_ATOMS: atom_id res chain seq x y z
N MET A 1 27.70 -1.60 -5.83
CA MET A 1 27.70 -0.39 -6.69
C MET A 1 27.01 0.74 -5.93
N LEU A 2 27.63 1.91 -5.90
CA LEU A 2 27.01 3.09 -5.27
C LEU A 2 25.87 3.57 -6.16
N THR A 3 24.66 3.66 -5.59
CA THR A 3 23.45 4.05 -6.31
C THR A 3 22.73 5.15 -5.54
N LYS A 4 22.33 6.20 -6.26
CA LYS A 4 21.40 7.23 -5.76
C LYS A 4 20.01 6.88 -6.25
N THR A 5 19.04 6.82 -5.36
CA THR A 5 17.65 6.49 -5.70
C THR A 5 16.66 7.07 -4.70
N GLN A 6 15.43 7.28 -5.16
CA GLN A 6 14.30 7.51 -4.29
C GLN A 6 13.86 6.20 -3.63
N ALA A 7 13.38 6.28 -2.41
CA ALA A 7 12.91 5.17 -1.61
C ALA A 7 11.70 5.56 -0.77
N ILE A 8 10.79 4.62 -0.57
CA ILE A 8 9.62 4.74 0.30
C ILE A 8 9.80 3.76 1.44
N VAL A 9 9.74 4.23 2.68
CA VAL A 9 9.86 3.39 3.88
C VAL A 9 8.60 2.56 4.05
N LEU A 10 8.73 1.23 4.08
CA LEU A 10 7.62 0.31 4.28
C LEU A 10 7.51 -0.12 5.74
N HIS A 11 8.64 -0.53 6.32
CA HIS A 11 8.69 -1.05 7.68
C HIS A 11 10.05 -0.77 8.31
N ALA A 12 10.08 -0.52 9.61
CA ALA A 12 11.32 -0.33 10.36
C ALA A 12 11.25 -1.01 11.73
N ILE A 13 12.24 -1.82 12.04
CA ILE A 13 12.37 -2.48 13.35
C ILE A 13 13.68 -2.09 14.04
N LYS A 14 13.63 -2.01 15.35
CA LYS A 14 14.81 -1.78 16.17
C LYS A 14 15.72 -3.00 16.13
N TYR A 15 17.00 -2.80 15.87
CA TYR A 15 18.03 -3.84 15.86
C TYR A 15 19.19 -3.45 16.77
N GLY A 16 19.22 -4.02 17.97
CA GLY A 16 20.14 -3.59 19.02
C GLY A 16 19.82 -2.19 19.56
N GLU A 17 20.81 -1.49 20.13
CA GLU A 17 20.60 -0.21 20.77
C GLU A 17 20.54 0.99 19.83
N THR A 18 21.34 0.97 18.77
CA THR A 18 21.60 2.14 17.91
C THR A 18 21.35 1.89 16.44
N ARG A 19 20.69 0.78 16.07
CA ARG A 19 20.45 0.42 14.68
C ARG A 19 18.98 0.14 14.42
N LEU A 20 18.57 0.35 13.16
CA LEU A 20 17.31 -0.11 12.59
C LEU A 20 17.59 -1.07 11.44
N ILE A 21 16.71 -2.05 11.24
CA ILE A 21 16.52 -2.70 9.95
C ILE A 21 15.29 -2.03 9.33
N VAL A 22 15.46 -1.53 8.11
CA VAL A 22 14.43 -0.76 7.41
C VAL A 22 14.19 -1.39 6.04
N ASP A 23 12.96 -1.83 5.80
CA ASP A 23 12.51 -2.28 4.49
C ASP A 23 11.99 -1.10 3.70
N MET A 24 12.50 -0.92 2.50
CA MET A 24 12.12 0.18 1.62
C MET A 24 11.81 -0.32 0.21
N PHE A 25 10.84 0.31 -0.44
CA PHE A 25 10.63 0.18 -1.86
C PHE A 25 11.44 1.26 -2.56
N THR A 26 12.43 0.84 -3.36
CA THR A 26 13.34 1.75 -4.05
C THR A 26 12.99 1.83 -5.53
N ARG A 27 13.10 3.02 -6.11
CA ARG A 27 12.81 3.25 -7.54
C ARG A 27 13.76 2.50 -8.48
N ALA A 28 15.03 2.36 -8.07
CA ALA A 28 16.08 1.76 -8.91
C ALA A 28 16.20 0.23 -8.77
N HIS A 29 15.80 -0.36 -7.63
CA HIS A 29 16.09 -1.77 -7.33
C HIS A 29 14.90 -2.54 -6.76
N GLY A 30 13.69 -1.96 -6.71
CA GLY A 30 12.55 -2.58 -6.07
C GLY A 30 12.67 -2.60 -4.54
N ARG A 31 12.16 -3.66 -3.90
CA ARG A 31 12.20 -3.79 -2.45
C ARG A 31 13.54 -4.29 -1.94
N LEU A 32 14.14 -3.52 -1.04
CA LEU A 32 15.40 -3.86 -0.36
C LEU A 32 15.30 -3.61 1.15
N SER A 33 16.08 -4.38 1.91
CA SER A 33 16.26 -4.19 3.35
C SER A 33 17.60 -3.51 3.64
N PHE A 34 17.58 -2.53 4.52
CA PHE A 34 18.75 -1.73 4.87
C PHE A 34 19.03 -1.82 6.38
N ILE A 35 20.31 -1.89 6.73
CA ILE A 35 20.75 -1.65 8.11
C ILE A 35 21.17 -0.19 8.24
N VAL A 36 20.56 0.51 9.19
CA VAL A 36 20.77 1.94 9.43
C VAL A 36 21.29 2.16 10.85
N SER A 37 22.40 2.85 10.99
CA SER A 37 22.89 3.30 12.30
C SER A 37 22.28 4.64 12.67
N LEU A 38 21.74 4.75 13.88
CA LEU A 38 21.19 5.97 14.45
C LEU A 38 22.21 6.57 15.41
N PRO A 39 23.00 7.57 15.02
CA PRO A 39 23.94 8.22 15.92
C PRO A 39 23.21 8.91 17.06
N LYS A 40 23.78 8.86 18.27
CA LYS A 40 23.24 9.53 19.46
C LYS A 40 23.36 11.06 19.40
N SER A 41 24.16 11.60 18.47
CA SER A 41 24.38 13.04 18.34
C SER A 41 23.17 13.77 17.75
N PRO A 42 22.68 14.84 18.37
CA PRO A 42 21.61 15.68 17.81
C PRO A 42 21.98 16.33 16.47
N LYS A 43 23.27 16.49 16.19
CA LYS A 43 23.80 17.05 14.93
C LYS A 43 23.86 16.02 13.79
N SER A 44 23.46 14.77 14.04
CA SER A 44 23.44 13.74 12.99
C SER A 44 22.51 14.11 11.86
N LYS A 45 22.98 13.90 10.62
CA LYS A 45 22.14 14.02 9.41
C LYS A 45 21.08 12.92 9.34
N VAL A 46 21.35 11.74 9.94
CA VAL A 46 20.42 10.59 9.97
C VAL A 46 19.54 10.71 11.20
N LYS A 47 18.25 10.92 11.00
CA LYS A 47 17.28 11.08 12.08
C LYS A 47 16.31 9.89 12.09
N LYS A 48 15.96 9.38 13.29
CA LYS A 48 15.01 8.25 13.45
C LYS A 48 13.66 8.51 12.76
N GLN A 49 13.19 9.74 12.77
CA GLN A 49 11.93 10.15 12.15
C GLN A 49 11.89 9.98 10.63
N TYR A 50 13.04 9.89 9.95
CA TYR A 50 13.10 9.61 8.50
C TYR A 50 12.61 8.20 8.17
N PHE A 51 12.62 7.29 9.13
CA PHE A 51 12.26 5.89 8.94
C PHE A 51 10.85 5.56 9.46
N GLN A 52 9.96 6.56 9.47
CA GLN A 52 8.53 6.33 9.68
C GLN A 52 7.89 5.73 8.44
N PRO A 53 6.80 4.93 8.59
CA PRO A 53 6.08 4.36 7.46
C PRO A 53 5.70 5.40 6.40
N LEU A 54 5.86 5.02 5.13
CA LEU A 54 5.63 5.82 3.93
C LEU A 54 6.51 7.05 3.75
N THR A 55 7.43 7.37 4.69
CA THR A 55 8.37 8.48 4.47
C THR A 55 9.11 8.30 3.15
N MET A 56 9.13 9.36 2.36
CA MET A 56 9.81 9.40 1.07
C MET A 56 11.21 9.96 1.23
N LEU A 57 12.21 9.20 0.80
CA LEU A 57 13.63 9.49 1.00
C LEU A 57 14.36 9.53 -0.34
N GLU A 58 15.39 10.35 -0.42
CA GLU A 58 16.51 10.17 -1.33
C GLU A 58 17.66 9.50 -0.58
N ILE A 59 18.09 8.37 -1.09
CA ILE A 59 19.16 7.59 -0.46
C ILE A 59 20.34 7.41 -1.42
N GLU A 60 21.54 7.36 -0.84
CA GLU A 60 22.73 6.88 -1.49
C GLU A 60 23.16 5.60 -0.79
N ALA A 61 23.17 4.48 -1.53
CA ALA A 61 23.42 3.16 -0.96
C ALA A 61 24.41 2.34 -1.80
N ASP A 62 25.19 1.50 -1.11
CA ASP A 62 26.07 0.51 -1.77
C ASP A 62 25.29 -0.80 -1.93
N VAL A 63 24.58 -0.93 -3.08
CA VAL A 63 23.72 -2.07 -3.37
C VAL A 63 24.55 -3.24 -3.92
N ARG A 64 24.46 -4.40 -3.23
CA ARG A 64 25.16 -5.65 -3.55
C ARG A 64 24.15 -6.79 -3.72
N PRO A 65 24.05 -7.43 -4.89
CA PRO A 65 23.03 -8.44 -5.19
C PRO A 65 22.97 -9.65 -4.24
N LYS A 66 24.12 -10.03 -3.64
CA LYS A 66 24.22 -11.20 -2.76
C LYS A 66 24.07 -10.87 -1.26
N VAL A 67 23.80 -9.62 -0.92
CA VAL A 67 23.72 -9.15 0.46
C VAL A 67 22.25 -8.86 0.79
N GLN A 68 21.73 -9.50 1.84
CA GLN A 68 20.33 -9.28 2.26
C GLN A 68 20.10 -7.91 2.90
N LEU A 69 21.05 -7.43 3.72
CA LEU A 69 20.98 -6.15 4.40
C LEU A 69 21.97 -5.17 3.77
N GLN A 70 21.44 -4.22 3.01
CA GLN A 70 22.22 -3.19 2.36
C GLN A 70 22.63 -2.08 3.35
N LYS A 71 23.63 -1.26 2.97
CA LYS A 71 24.09 -0.12 3.80
C LYS A 71 23.77 1.19 3.11
N ILE A 72 23.14 2.09 3.84
CA ILE A 72 22.93 3.48 3.43
C ILE A 72 24.20 4.28 3.72
N ARG A 73 24.65 5.08 2.73
CA ARG A 73 25.77 6.02 2.85
C ARG A 73 25.29 7.41 3.22
N ASP A 74 24.21 7.86 2.56
CA ASP A 74 23.58 9.14 2.81
C ASP A 74 22.07 9.01 2.67
N VAL A 75 21.33 9.85 3.41
CA VAL A 75 19.87 9.87 3.41
C VAL A 75 19.35 11.27 3.68
N ARG A 76 18.36 11.69 2.89
CA ARG A 76 17.61 12.94 3.10
C ARG A 76 16.14 12.73 2.79
N LEU A 77 15.30 13.60 3.35
CA LEU A 77 13.88 13.62 2.97
C LEU A 77 13.78 14.08 1.50
N ALA A 78 13.01 13.32 0.72
CA ALA A 78 12.65 13.73 -0.64
C ALA A 78 11.50 14.74 -0.59
N GLU A 79 10.40 14.34 0.08
CA GLU A 79 9.19 15.16 0.21
C GLU A 79 8.71 15.10 1.68
N PRO A 80 8.75 16.21 2.42
CA PRO A 80 8.18 16.27 3.76
C PRO A 80 6.65 16.33 3.69
N PHE A 81 5.97 15.46 4.43
CA PHE A 81 4.52 15.48 4.52
C PHE A 81 4.02 16.69 5.32
N SER A 82 2.95 17.29 4.84
CA SER A 82 2.34 18.49 5.42
C SER A 82 1.10 18.17 6.27
N THR A 83 0.38 17.10 5.98
CA THR A 83 -0.90 16.77 6.63
C THR A 83 -0.95 15.35 7.19
N ILE A 84 -0.37 14.35 6.55
CA ILE A 84 -0.41 12.94 7.00
C ILE A 84 -0.02 12.79 8.48
N PRO A 85 1.05 13.41 9.01
CA PRO A 85 1.43 13.22 10.41
C PRO A 85 0.49 13.87 11.42
N PHE A 86 -0.38 14.78 10.98
CA PHE A 86 -1.22 15.63 11.83
C PHE A 86 -2.71 15.29 11.74
N ASP A 87 -3.13 14.50 10.74
CA ASP A 87 -4.50 14.03 10.56
C ASP A 87 -4.59 12.55 10.96
N PRO A 88 -5.33 12.20 12.04
CA PRO A 88 -5.45 10.82 12.51
C PRO A 88 -6.01 9.86 11.45
N ASN A 89 -6.91 10.32 10.59
CA ASN A 89 -7.49 9.50 9.53
C ASN A 89 -6.44 9.17 8.47
N LYS A 90 -5.70 10.19 8.02
CA LYS A 90 -4.60 9.99 7.06
C LYS A 90 -3.49 9.14 7.62
N LEU A 91 -3.14 9.35 8.91
CA LEU A 91 -2.13 8.53 9.58
C LEU A 91 -2.54 7.06 9.61
N SER A 92 -3.79 6.75 9.95
CA SER A 92 -4.28 5.37 9.97
C SER A 92 -4.32 4.74 8.58
N ILE A 93 -4.75 5.48 7.55
CA ILE A 93 -4.68 5.04 6.16
C ILE A 93 -3.22 4.78 5.77
N SER A 94 -2.29 5.64 6.16
CA SER A 94 -0.87 5.51 5.84
C SER A 94 -0.22 4.30 6.50
N LEU A 95 -0.57 4.00 7.76
CA LEU A 95 -0.11 2.80 8.46
C LEU A 95 -0.61 1.53 7.76
N PHE A 96 -1.88 1.52 7.34
CA PHE A 96 -2.45 0.42 6.57
C PHE A 96 -1.74 0.24 5.23
N VAL A 97 -1.56 1.31 4.47
CA VAL A 97 -0.88 1.27 3.15
C VAL A 97 0.56 0.79 3.30
N ALA A 98 1.28 1.23 4.33
CA ALA A 98 2.65 0.80 4.57
C ALA A 98 2.74 -0.70 4.88
N GLU A 99 1.88 -1.22 5.77
CA GLU A 99 1.83 -2.64 6.10
C GLU A 99 1.39 -3.48 4.89
N PHE A 100 0.39 -3.03 4.15
CA PHE A 100 -0.04 -3.65 2.90
C PHE A 100 1.13 -3.76 1.91
N LEU A 101 1.81 -2.66 1.60
CA LEU A 101 2.96 -2.63 0.70
C LEU A 101 4.12 -3.51 1.20
N TYR A 102 4.36 -3.51 2.51
CA TYR A 102 5.39 -4.37 3.11
C TYR A 102 5.17 -5.85 2.77
N HIS A 103 3.92 -6.32 2.72
CA HIS A 103 3.61 -7.69 2.37
C HIS A 103 3.42 -7.89 0.86
N ALA A 104 2.72 -7.00 0.18
CA ALA A 104 2.40 -7.12 -1.25
C ALA A 104 3.63 -7.01 -2.16
N LEU A 105 4.65 -6.25 -1.74
CA LEU A 105 5.88 -6.06 -2.53
C LEU A 105 7.02 -7.02 -2.13
N ARG A 106 6.71 -8.13 -1.44
CA ARG A 106 7.74 -9.13 -1.09
C ARG A 106 8.35 -9.72 -2.37
N GLY A 107 9.66 -9.51 -2.55
CA GLY A 107 10.39 -9.99 -3.72
C GLY A 107 10.24 -9.12 -4.97
N GLU A 108 9.53 -7.99 -4.88
CA GLU A 108 9.34 -7.07 -6.00
C GLU A 108 10.70 -6.52 -6.46
N GLN A 109 10.95 -6.70 -7.75
CA GLN A 109 12.14 -6.19 -8.43
C GLN A 109 11.94 -4.73 -8.85
N GLN A 110 12.87 -4.17 -9.59
CA GLN A 110 12.72 -2.83 -10.14
C GLN A 110 11.46 -2.72 -10.99
N ASN A 111 10.57 -1.82 -10.57
CA ASN A 111 9.31 -1.52 -11.23
C ASN A 111 9.02 -0.02 -11.09
N VAL A 112 9.53 0.75 -12.02
CA VAL A 112 9.44 2.22 -11.98
C VAL A 112 8.00 2.71 -12.06
N PRO A 113 7.13 2.19 -12.95
CA PRO A 113 5.72 2.60 -12.98
C PRO A 113 4.98 2.32 -11.68
N LEU A 114 5.25 1.19 -11.02
CA LEU A 114 4.67 0.87 -9.73
C LEU A 114 5.19 1.82 -8.63
N PHE A 115 6.49 2.11 -8.61
CA PHE A 115 7.07 3.07 -7.68
C PHE A 115 6.42 4.45 -7.83
N ASP A 116 6.33 4.94 -9.06
CA ASP A 116 5.77 6.25 -9.37
C ASP A 116 4.27 6.33 -9.00
N TYR A 117 3.51 5.24 -9.20
CA TYR A 117 2.13 5.14 -8.75
C TYR A 117 2.02 5.24 -7.22
N VAL A 118 2.82 4.45 -6.48
CA VAL A 118 2.80 4.47 -5.00
C VAL A 118 3.18 5.85 -4.48
N ALA A 119 4.28 6.43 -4.98
CA ALA A 119 4.73 7.77 -4.58
C ALA A 119 3.66 8.83 -4.83
N SER A 120 3.08 8.86 -6.04
CA SER A 120 2.03 9.81 -6.41
C SER A 120 0.78 9.65 -5.56
N SER A 121 0.41 8.41 -5.22
CA SER A 121 -0.74 8.13 -4.35
C SER A 121 -0.55 8.68 -2.93
N ILE A 122 0.64 8.51 -2.36
CA ILE A 122 0.97 9.03 -1.02
C ILE A 122 0.94 10.57 -1.03
N LEU A 123 1.55 11.20 -2.03
CA LEU A 123 1.54 12.66 -2.18
C LEU A 123 0.13 13.20 -2.40
N TRP A 124 -0.69 12.49 -3.17
CA TRP A 124 -2.09 12.84 -3.34
C TRP A 124 -2.84 12.82 -2.00
N LEU A 125 -2.67 11.77 -1.19
CA LEU A 125 -3.29 11.68 0.14
C LEU A 125 -2.83 12.83 1.05
N ASP A 126 -1.55 13.18 1.03
CA ASP A 126 -1.02 14.29 1.84
C ASP A 126 -1.63 15.63 1.42
N ALA A 127 -1.80 15.86 0.13
CA ALA A 127 -2.31 17.12 -0.40
C ALA A 127 -3.82 17.34 -0.15
N GLN A 128 -4.61 16.27 0.00
CA GLN A 128 -6.07 16.41 0.15
C GLN A 128 -6.47 16.98 1.50
N GLN A 129 -7.50 17.83 1.53
CA GLN A 129 -8.09 18.35 2.76
C GLN A 129 -9.36 17.58 3.17
N ALA A 130 -10.04 16.97 2.20
CA ALA A 130 -11.31 16.25 2.40
C ALA A 130 -11.49 15.17 1.32
N SER A 131 -12.57 14.39 1.43
CA SER A 131 -13.03 13.46 0.38
C SER A 131 -12.08 12.28 0.08
N PHE A 132 -11.25 11.89 1.04
CA PHE A 132 -10.30 10.79 0.92
C PHE A 132 -10.73 9.48 1.61
N ALA A 133 -11.98 9.39 2.06
CA ALA A 133 -12.47 8.23 2.82
C ALA A 133 -12.37 6.89 2.08
N ASN A 134 -12.48 6.90 0.75
CA ASN A 134 -12.37 5.70 -0.10
C ASN A 134 -10.96 5.48 -0.67
N PHE A 135 -9.96 6.28 -0.26
CA PHE A 135 -8.59 6.25 -0.79
C PHE A 135 -7.99 4.84 -0.79
N HIS A 136 -8.10 4.12 0.34
CA HIS A 136 -7.52 2.79 0.48
C HIS A 136 -8.16 1.77 -0.47
N LEU A 137 -9.45 1.86 -0.78
CA LEU A 137 -10.12 0.99 -1.74
C LEU A 137 -9.62 1.25 -3.17
N VAL A 138 -9.52 2.53 -3.56
CA VAL A 138 -8.95 2.93 -4.87
C VAL A 138 -7.50 2.45 -4.97
N PHE A 139 -6.71 2.66 -3.91
CA PHE A 139 -5.32 2.24 -3.87
C PHE A 139 -5.18 0.73 -4.09
N LEU A 140 -5.93 -0.08 -3.34
CA LEU A 140 -5.91 -1.54 -3.49
C LEU A 140 -6.31 -1.98 -4.91
N MET A 141 -7.41 -1.46 -5.45
CA MET A 141 -7.86 -1.83 -6.79
C MET A 141 -6.83 -1.50 -7.87
N ARG A 142 -6.16 -0.36 -7.78
CA ARG A 142 -5.11 0.00 -8.73
C ARG A 142 -3.83 -0.83 -8.55
N MET A 143 -3.47 -1.16 -7.30
CA MET A 143 -2.34 -2.04 -7.00
C MET A 143 -2.49 -3.43 -7.63
N SER A 144 -3.70 -4.02 -7.65
CA SER A 144 -3.93 -5.33 -8.26
C SER A 144 -3.59 -5.35 -9.75
N ARG A 145 -3.71 -4.19 -10.44
CA ARG A 145 -3.32 -4.04 -11.85
C ARG A 145 -1.80 -4.17 -12.05
N PHE A 146 -1.00 -3.55 -11.16
CA PHE A 146 0.46 -3.66 -11.22
C PHE A 146 0.94 -5.06 -10.83
N LEU A 147 0.20 -5.75 -9.99
CA LEU A 147 0.52 -7.09 -9.50
C LEU A 147 -0.03 -8.23 -10.40
N GLY A 148 -0.77 -7.88 -11.47
CA GLY A 148 -1.16 -8.81 -12.53
C GLY A 148 -2.46 -9.59 -12.31
N PHE A 149 -3.29 -9.20 -11.31
CA PHE A 149 -4.60 -9.84 -11.05
C PHE A 149 -5.76 -8.84 -10.98
N TYR A 150 -5.69 -7.79 -11.83
CA TYR A 150 -6.80 -6.82 -11.93
C TYR A 150 -8.06 -7.49 -12.46
N PRO A 151 -9.25 -7.29 -11.84
CA PRO A 151 -10.49 -7.89 -12.28
C PRO A 151 -10.81 -7.57 -13.74
N ASN A 152 -11.37 -8.56 -14.46
CA ASN A 152 -11.78 -8.39 -15.86
C ASN A 152 -13.27 -8.04 -15.93
N LEU A 153 -13.59 -6.93 -16.58
CA LEU A 153 -14.96 -6.43 -16.81
C LEU A 153 -15.51 -6.73 -18.20
N ASP A 154 -14.73 -7.35 -19.10
CA ASP A 154 -15.07 -7.42 -20.54
C ASP A 154 -16.45 -8.00 -20.84
N ASN A 155 -16.94 -8.91 -20.01
CA ASN A 155 -18.24 -9.55 -20.19
C ASN A 155 -19.19 -9.33 -19.00
N TYR A 156 -18.95 -8.32 -18.18
CA TYR A 156 -19.80 -8.05 -17.02
C TYR A 156 -21.22 -7.69 -17.42
N VAL A 157 -22.19 -8.42 -16.87
CA VAL A 157 -23.61 -8.13 -16.93
C VAL A 157 -24.17 -7.96 -15.52
N SER A 158 -25.10 -7.03 -15.33
CA SER A 158 -25.77 -6.88 -14.03
C SER A 158 -26.46 -8.18 -13.62
N GLY A 159 -26.17 -8.64 -12.41
CA GLY A 159 -26.63 -9.93 -11.90
C GLY A 159 -25.59 -11.05 -11.96
N ASP A 160 -24.40 -10.77 -12.50
CA ASP A 160 -23.29 -11.74 -12.50
C ASP A 160 -22.70 -11.91 -11.11
N TYR A 161 -22.15 -13.10 -10.87
CA TYR A 161 -21.25 -13.43 -9.75
C TYR A 161 -19.83 -12.97 -10.08
N PHE A 162 -19.02 -12.69 -9.05
CA PHE A 162 -17.59 -12.42 -9.27
C PHE A 162 -16.75 -13.55 -8.69
N ASP A 163 -16.03 -14.26 -9.56
CA ASP A 163 -15.07 -15.28 -9.18
C ASP A 163 -13.78 -14.63 -8.67
N LEU A 164 -13.51 -14.79 -7.36
CA LEU A 164 -12.34 -14.21 -6.72
C LEU A 164 -11.03 -14.93 -7.10
N ARG A 165 -11.08 -16.18 -7.57
CA ARG A 165 -9.89 -16.93 -8.02
C ARG A 165 -9.49 -16.56 -9.42
N GLU A 166 -10.49 -16.57 -10.33
CA GLU A 166 -10.25 -16.32 -11.75
C GLU A 166 -10.30 -14.83 -12.12
N SER A 167 -10.65 -13.94 -11.17
CA SER A 167 -10.72 -12.48 -11.36
C SER A 167 -11.69 -12.06 -12.46
N MET A 168 -12.84 -12.76 -12.61
CA MET A 168 -13.79 -12.56 -13.67
C MET A 168 -15.25 -12.64 -13.21
N PHE A 169 -16.15 -12.02 -13.99
CA PHE A 169 -17.58 -12.10 -13.76
C PHE A 169 -18.19 -13.29 -14.52
N LEU A 170 -19.15 -13.97 -13.88
CA LEU A 170 -19.78 -15.17 -14.38
C LEU A 170 -21.30 -15.10 -14.21
N PRO A 171 -22.10 -15.58 -15.20
CA PRO A 171 -23.57 -15.59 -15.11
C PRO A 171 -24.09 -16.62 -14.09
N THR A 172 -23.27 -17.59 -13.68
CA THR A 172 -23.63 -18.65 -12.74
C THR A 172 -22.55 -18.78 -11.67
N PRO A 173 -22.90 -19.21 -10.44
CA PRO A 173 -21.92 -19.37 -9.38
C PRO A 173 -20.90 -20.45 -9.75
N PRO A 174 -19.58 -20.22 -9.50
CA PRO A 174 -18.55 -21.25 -9.68
C PRO A 174 -18.71 -22.41 -8.68
N ALA A 175 -18.04 -23.54 -8.94
CA ALA A 175 -18.12 -24.74 -8.12
C ALA A 175 -17.41 -24.65 -6.75
N HIS A 176 -16.62 -23.60 -6.52
CA HIS A 176 -15.93 -23.33 -5.25
C HIS A 176 -16.64 -22.23 -4.44
N ARG A 177 -16.10 -21.92 -3.23
CA ARG A 177 -16.74 -20.96 -2.31
C ARG A 177 -16.18 -19.53 -2.42
N GLU A 178 -15.06 -19.33 -3.09
CA GLU A 178 -14.38 -18.06 -3.21
C GLU A 178 -14.94 -17.24 -4.37
N PHE A 179 -16.20 -16.81 -4.21
CA PHE A 179 -16.88 -15.91 -5.15
C PHE A 179 -17.82 -14.97 -4.39
N LEU A 180 -18.21 -13.90 -5.05
CA LEU A 180 -19.16 -12.92 -4.54
C LEU A 180 -20.52 -13.11 -5.21
N GLN A 181 -21.59 -12.98 -4.41
CA GLN A 181 -22.95 -12.92 -4.91
C GLN A 181 -23.16 -11.64 -5.74
N PRO A 182 -24.15 -11.60 -6.63
CA PRO A 182 -24.35 -10.47 -7.56
C PRO A 182 -24.34 -9.09 -6.90
N GLN A 183 -24.96 -8.94 -5.73
CA GLN A 183 -25.01 -7.64 -5.01
C GLN A 183 -23.62 -7.16 -4.54
N GLU A 184 -22.73 -8.08 -4.15
CA GLU A 184 -21.34 -7.76 -3.80
C GLU A 184 -20.46 -7.62 -5.04
N ALA A 185 -20.69 -8.46 -6.08
CA ALA A 185 -19.99 -8.40 -7.35
C ALA A 185 -20.16 -7.04 -8.04
N GLU A 186 -21.37 -6.46 -8.00
CA GLU A 186 -21.64 -5.11 -8.48
C GLU A 186 -20.78 -4.05 -7.76
N LYS A 187 -20.53 -4.20 -6.48
CA LYS A 187 -19.65 -3.30 -5.70
C LYS A 187 -18.20 -3.36 -6.18
N VAL A 188 -17.70 -4.55 -6.56
CA VAL A 188 -16.36 -4.68 -7.16
C VAL A 188 -16.27 -3.89 -8.46
N GLN A 189 -17.27 -4.02 -9.32
CA GLN A 189 -17.37 -3.24 -10.57
C GLN A 189 -17.37 -1.73 -10.30
N LEU A 190 -18.08 -1.26 -9.27
CA LEU A 190 -18.04 0.13 -8.85
C LEU A 190 -16.65 0.57 -8.38
N MET A 191 -15.96 -0.24 -7.56
CA MET A 191 -14.61 0.06 -7.10
C MET A 191 -13.61 0.19 -8.27
N MET A 192 -13.76 -0.62 -9.34
CA MET A 192 -12.88 -0.54 -10.50
C MET A 192 -13.03 0.77 -11.28
N ARG A 193 -14.18 1.43 -11.18
CA ARG A 193 -14.48 2.73 -11.82
C ARG A 193 -14.00 3.92 -10.99
N MET A 194 -13.72 3.72 -9.70
CA MET A 194 -13.22 4.80 -8.85
C MET A 194 -11.78 5.16 -9.20
N ASP A 195 -11.49 6.43 -9.16
CA ASP A 195 -10.14 6.99 -9.10
C ASP A 195 -10.06 8.05 -8.00
N TYR A 196 -8.89 8.61 -7.78
CA TYR A 196 -8.70 9.60 -6.72
C TYR A 196 -9.53 10.87 -6.94
N SER A 197 -9.83 11.24 -8.19
CA SER A 197 -10.63 12.43 -8.52
C SER A 197 -12.13 12.19 -8.37
N THR A 198 -12.60 10.96 -8.58
CA THR A 198 -14.03 10.61 -8.64
C THR A 198 -14.54 9.86 -7.41
N MET A 199 -13.65 9.30 -6.57
CA MET A 199 -14.06 8.45 -5.44
C MET A 199 -15.01 9.13 -4.44
N HIS A 200 -15.03 10.47 -4.38
CA HIS A 200 -15.94 11.22 -3.52
C HIS A 200 -17.41 11.17 -3.99
N LEU A 201 -17.65 10.83 -5.26
CA LEU A 201 -18.98 10.64 -5.84
C LEU A 201 -19.60 9.30 -5.39
N PHE A 202 -18.79 8.35 -4.96
CA PHE A 202 -19.23 7.03 -4.51
C PHE A 202 -19.49 7.08 -2.99
N GLN A 203 -20.71 7.48 -2.64
CA GLN A 203 -21.14 7.52 -1.23
C GLN A 203 -21.30 6.10 -0.71
N MET A 204 -20.57 5.77 0.35
CA MET A 204 -20.60 4.48 1.02
C MET A 204 -20.75 4.70 2.52
N SER A 205 -21.59 3.89 3.14
CA SER A 205 -21.63 3.78 4.59
C SER A 205 -20.30 3.22 5.13
N HIS A 206 -20.06 3.42 6.41
CA HIS A 206 -18.91 2.82 7.09
C HIS A 206 -18.88 1.28 6.93
N ALA A 207 -20.06 0.63 7.12
CA ALA A 207 -20.19 -0.82 6.99
C ALA A 207 -19.87 -1.32 5.56
N GLU A 208 -20.36 -0.63 4.54
CA GLU A 208 -20.08 -0.98 3.14
C GLU A 208 -18.58 -0.84 2.84
N ARG A 209 -17.95 0.24 3.28
CA ARG A 209 -16.51 0.46 3.08
C ARG A 209 -15.67 -0.63 3.74
N ASN A 210 -15.99 -1.00 4.98
CA ASN A 210 -15.31 -2.08 5.69
C ASN A 210 -15.52 -3.42 5.00
N ARG A 211 -16.73 -3.71 4.53
CA ARG A 211 -17.00 -4.96 3.79
C ARG A 211 -16.19 -5.03 2.49
N LEU A 212 -16.10 -3.94 1.73
CA LEU A 212 -15.29 -3.89 0.51
C LEU A 212 -13.80 -4.04 0.78
N LEU A 213 -13.31 -3.47 1.89
CA LEU A 213 -11.94 -3.69 2.34
C LEU A 213 -11.67 -5.18 2.64
N GLU A 214 -12.58 -5.85 3.36
CA GLU A 214 -12.46 -7.29 3.65
C GLU A 214 -12.42 -8.11 2.37
N VAL A 215 -13.33 -7.85 1.43
CA VAL A 215 -13.37 -8.51 0.11
C VAL A 215 -12.05 -8.30 -0.63
N ALA A 216 -11.56 -7.07 -0.69
CA ALA A 216 -10.29 -6.78 -1.33
C ALA A 216 -9.13 -7.54 -0.69
N LEU A 217 -9.06 -7.61 0.65
CA LEU A 217 -8.00 -8.34 1.35
C LEU A 217 -8.11 -9.87 1.18
N VAL A 218 -9.34 -10.43 1.11
CA VAL A 218 -9.54 -11.85 0.73
C VAL A 218 -9.00 -12.09 -0.68
N TYR A 219 -9.33 -11.20 -1.62
CA TYR A 219 -8.85 -11.25 -2.99
C TYR A 219 -7.32 -11.24 -3.07
N TYR A 220 -6.66 -10.34 -2.33
CA TYR A 220 -5.19 -10.31 -2.24
C TYR A 220 -4.60 -11.60 -1.66
N ARG A 221 -5.22 -12.22 -0.66
CA ARG A 221 -4.77 -13.50 -0.09
C ARG A 221 -4.87 -14.67 -1.07
N LEU A 222 -5.81 -14.62 -2.00
CA LEU A 222 -5.94 -15.66 -3.04
C LEU A 222 -4.87 -15.54 -4.13
N HIS A 223 -4.41 -14.31 -4.40
CA HIS A 223 -3.49 -14.05 -5.52
C HIS A 223 -2.03 -13.87 -5.13
N LEU A 224 -1.75 -13.51 -3.89
CA LEU A 224 -0.38 -13.32 -3.40
C LEU A 224 0.01 -14.45 -2.43
N PRO A 225 1.10 -15.19 -2.72
CA PRO A 225 1.60 -16.22 -1.80
C PRO A 225 1.95 -15.61 -0.43
N ASP A 226 1.56 -16.31 0.64
CA ASP A 226 1.88 -15.95 2.03
C ASP A 226 1.45 -14.53 2.44
N PHE A 227 0.42 -13.95 1.79
CA PHE A 227 -0.12 -12.66 2.18
C PHE A 227 -0.91 -12.82 3.51
N PRO A 228 -0.46 -12.18 4.60
CA PRO A 228 -1.04 -12.40 5.93
C PRO A 228 -2.30 -11.56 6.16
N GLU A 229 -2.93 -11.78 7.31
CA GLU A 229 -3.85 -10.81 7.89
C GLU A 229 -3.08 -9.56 8.35
N LEU A 230 -3.58 -8.40 7.97
CA LEU A 230 -2.93 -7.13 8.31
C LEU A 230 -3.43 -6.62 9.66
N LYS A 231 -2.51 -6.26 10.54
CA LYS A 231 -2.83 -5.75 11.91
C LYS A 231 -3.46 -4.37 11.89
N SER A 232 -3.07 -3.54 10.93
CA SER A 232 -3.60 -2.18 10.78
C SER A 232 -5.05 -2.11 10.31
N VAL A 233 -5.63 -3.22 9.84
CA VAL A 233 -7.04 -3.26 9.39
C VAL A 233 -7.99 -2.88 10.51
N SER A 234 -7.79 -3.38 11.72
CA SER A 234 -8.66 -3.03 12.87
C SER A 234 -8.66 -1.54 13.17
N VAL A 235 -7.49 -0.90 13.09
CA VAL A 235 -7.37 0.57 13.28
C VAL A 235 -8.06 1.32 12.14
N LEU A 236 -7.88 0.87 10.89
CA LEU A 236 -8.53 1.48 9.74
C LEU A 236 -10.06 1.34 9.79
N GLN A 237 -10.57 0.19 10.25
CA GLN A 237 -11.99 -0.08 10.41
C GLN A 237 -12.65 0.74 11.53
N GLU A 238 -11.90 1.22 12.50
CA GLU A 238 -12.40 2.13 13.53
C GLU A 238 -12.58 3.58 13.02
N LEU A 239 -11.93 3.93 11.90
CA LEU A 239 -12.08 5.25 11.29
C LEU A 239 -13.50 5.43 10.74
N TYR A 240 -14.01 6.63 10.87
CA TYR A 240 -15.34 7.01 10.37
C TYR A 240 -16.51 6.24 11.02
N LYS A 241 -16.31 5.61 12.19
CA LYS A 241 -17.45 5.24 13.02
C LYS A 241 -18.21 6.50 13.39
N GLU A 242 -19.47 6.56 13.03
CA GLU A 242 -20.37 7.64 13.49
C GLU A 242 -20.37 7.62 15.03
N ARG A 243 -20.09 8.78 15.62
CA ARG A 243 -20.19 9.01 17.06
C ARG A 243 -21.62 9.25 17.46
#